data_e7da67e44026cb692c6ce9eab9af3782
#
_entry.id   e7da67e44026cb692c6ce9eab9af3782
#
_cell.length_a   1.000
_cell.length_b   1.000
_cell.length_c   1.000
_cell.angle_alpha   90.00
_cell.angle_beta   90.00
_cell.angle_gamma   90.00
#
_symmetry.space_group_name_H-M   'P 1'
#
loop_
_entity.id
_entity.type
_entity.pdbx_description
1 polymer ?
#
loop_
_entity_poly.entity_id
_entity_poly.type
_entity_poly.pdbx_seq_one_letter_code
_entity_poly.pdbx_strand_id
1 'polypeptide(L)'
;MRPDQWRVADFTYCWTLAGFCYTAFCVDVYSRRILGWRVMSSKTTPLVISVLEQALFTRRRTAFRFTATGLIHHSDAGSQYTSLAFTEALRDSGIAGSIGSVGDALDNALMESAIGLYKTELIDRHTTFSGRAELERETASWVHWYNTQRLHSAIGYRPPVEYEHLYHQQTISAEVA
;
A
#
# COMPACT_ATOMS: atom_id res chain seq x y z
N MET A 1 -15.46 -4.76 9.07
CA MET A 1 -14.03 -4.63 8.78
C MET A 1 -13.53 -3.35 9.44
N ARG A 2 -12.29 -3.29 9.89
CA ARG A 2 -11.67 -2.11 10.54
C ARG A 2 -10.27 -1.88 9.96
N PRO A 3 -9.63 -0.71 10.19
CA PRO A 3 -8.23 -0.51 9.82
C PRO A 3 -7.34 -1.60 10.41
N ASP A 4 -6.26 -1.92 9.72
CA ASP A 4 -5.23 -2.88 10.18
C ASP A 4 -5.70 -4.33 10.37
N GLN A 5 -6.75 -4.74 9.69
CA GLN A 5 -7.11 -6.17 9.60
C GLN A 5 -6.49 -6.83 8.38
N TRP A 6 -6.58 -6.17 7.23
CA TRP A 6 -6.12 -6.67 5.95
C TRP A 6 -5.34 -5.60 5.20
N ARG A 7 -4.22 -6.00 4.63
CA ARG A 7 -3.42 -5.21 3.69
C ARG A 7 -3.18 -6.01 2.43
N VAL A 8 -3.19 -5.31 1.33
CA VAL A 8 -2.85 -5.87 0.03
C VAL A 8 -1.62 -5.17 -0.50
N ALA A 9 -0.74 -5.91 -1.16
CA ALA A 9 0.48 -5.38 -1.74
C ALA A 9 0.71 -5.93 -3.13
N ASP A 10 1.15 -5.06 -4.02
CA ASP A 10 1.56 -5.41 -5.37
C ASP A 10 2.50 -4.35 -5.92
N PHE A 11 3.12 -4.61 -7.08
CA PHE A 11 3.99 -3.68 -7.76
C PHE A 11 3.67 -3.56 -9.25
N THR A 12 4.05 -2.44 -9.82
CA THR A 12 3.94 -2.19 -11.25
C THR A 12 5.27 -1.69 -11.80
N TYR A 13 5.44 -1.73 -13.10
CA TYR A 13 6.59 -1.13 -13.76
C TYR A 13 6.23 0.21 -14.41
N CYS A 14 7.20 1.12 -14.42
CA CYS A 14 7.11 2.44 -15.04
C CYS A 14 8.33 2.67 -15.92
N TRP A 15 8.11 3.15 -17.12
CA TRP A 15 9.21 3.51 -18.02
C TRP A 15 9.77 4.89 -17.65
N THR A 16 11.09 5.01 -17.67
CA THR A 16 11.82 6.27 -17.56
C THR A 16 12.89 6.35 -18.67
N LEU A 17 13.44 7.52 -18.93
CA LEU A 17 14.55 7.65 -19.88
C LEU A 17 15.80 6.86 -19.47
N ALA A 18 15.97 6.60 -18.17
CA ALA A 18 17.05 5.79 -17.63
C ALA A 18 16.73 4.28 -17.59
N GLY A 19 15.58 3.86 -18.14
CA GLY A 19 15.12 2.47 -18.16
C GLY A 19 13.91 2.21 -17.27
N PHE A 20 13.55 0.92 -17.10
CA PHE A 20 12.42 0.53 -16.26
C PHE A 20 12.69 0.75 -14.78
N CYS A 21 11.68 1.26 -14.11
CA CYS A 21 11.57 1.27 -12.65
C CYS A 21 10.34 0.47 -12.22
N TYR A 22 10.36 0.00 -10.98
CA TYR A 22 9.28 -0.75 -10.37
C TYR A 22 8.79 0.03 -9.15
N THR A 23 7.49 0.28 -9.10
CA THR A 23 6.84 0.94 -7.97
C THR A 23 5.96 -0.08 -7.28
N ALA A 24 6.22 -0.34 -6.00
CA ALA A 24 5.43 -1.23 -5.16
C ALA A 24 4.62 -0.42 -4.15
N PHE A 25 3.43 -0.92 -3.81
CA PHE A 25 2.51 -0.32 -2.85
C PHE A 25 2.03 -1.35 -1.84
N CYS A 26 1.72 -0.89 -0.63
CA CYS A 26 0.98 -1.62 0.39
C CYS A 26 -0.21 -0.75 0.84
N VAL A 27 -1.41 -1.28 0.69
CA VAL A 27 -2.68 -0.57 0.89
C VAL A 27 -3.50 -1.25 1.97
N ASP A 28 -4.06 -0.47 2.90
CA ASP A 28 -5.05 -0.94 3.87
C ASP A 28 -6.40 -1.16 3.18
N VAL A 29 -6.96 -2.36 3.32
CA VAL A 29 -8.19 -2.75 2.61
C VAL A 29 -9.40 -1.96 3.08
N TYR A 30 -9.48 -1.63 4.38
CA TYR A 30 -10.60 -0.88 4.95
C TYR A 30 -10.62 0.57 4.47
N SER A 31 -9.51 1.28 4.65
CA SER A 31 -9.43 2.72 4.41
C SER A 31 -8.97 3.10 3.01
N ARG A 32 -8.47 2.15 2.23
CA ARG A 32 -7.81 2.41 0.94
C ARG A 32 -6.51 3.20 1.06
N ARG A 33 -6.02 3.43 2.27
CA ARG A 33 -4.81 4.20 2.54
C ARG A 33 -3.57 3.47 2.07
N ILE A 34 -2.75 4.13 1.27
CA ILE A 34 -1.41 3.67 0.93
C ILE A 34 -0.52 3.89 2.16
N LEU A 35 -0.07 2.80 2.78
CA LEU A 35 0.73 2.79 3.99
C LEU A 35 2.23 2.72 3.71
N GLY A 36 2.60 2.01 2.66
CA GLY A 36 3.97 1.86 2.21
C GLY A 36 4.05 1.89 0.69
N TRP A 37 5.13 2.43 0.18
CA TRP A 37 5.45 2.44 -1.24
C TRP A 37 6.96 2.59 -1.45
N ARG A 38 7.45 2.13 -2.59
CA ARG A 38 8.88 2.26 -2.95
C ARG A 38 9.07 2.22 -4.46
N VAL A 39 10.04 2.99 -4.95
CA VAL A 39 10.48 2.95 -6.34
C VAL A 39 11.91 2.38 -6.39
N MET A 40 12.11 1.33 -7.19
CA MET A 40 13.44 0.73 -7.41
C MET A 40 13.65 0.44 -8.91
N SER A 41 14.93 0.31 -9.31
CA SER A 41 15.32 -0.07 -10.68
C SER A 41 15.22 -1.59 -10.93
N SER A 42 14.92 -2.38 -9.91
CA SER A 42 14.78 -3.84 -10.02
C SER A 42 13.65 -4.36 -9.15
N LYS A 43 12.93 -5.36 -9.65
CA LYS A 43 11.86 -6.06 -8.91
C LYS A 43 12.44 -7.20 -8.08
N THR A 44 13.06 -6.87 -6.96
CA THR A 44 13.71 -7.85 -6.06
C THR A 44 13.01 -7.89 -4.70
N THR A 45 13.29 -8.93 -3.90
CA THR A 45 12.75 -9.06 -2.55
C THR A 45 12.96 -7.81 -1.66
N PRO A 46 14.11 -7.10 -1.69
CA PRO A 46 14.27 -5.83 -1.01
C PRO A 46 13.21 -4.76 -1.33
N LEU A 47 12.67 -4.74 -2.55
CA LEU A 47 11.58 -3.82 -2.92
C LEU A 47 10.35 -4.05 -2.03
N VAL A 48 9.87 -5.29 -1.94
CA VAL A 48 8.65 -5.63 -1.19
C VAL A 48 8.86 -5.57 0.32
N ILE A 49 10.06 -5.94 0.82
CA ILE A 49 10.42 -5.80 2.24
C ILE A 49 10.41 -4.33 2.65
N SER A 50 11.02 -3.44 1.87
CA SER A 50 11.06 -2.00 2.21
C SER A 50 9.67 -1.35 2.23
N VAL A 51 8.73 -1.83 1.42
CA VAL A 51 7.33 -1.39 1.42
C VAL A 51 6.61 -1.89 2.68
N LEU A 52 6.82 -3.14 3.09
CA LEU A 52 6.29 -3.69 4.34
C LEU A 52 6.80 -2.91 5.56
N GLU A 53 8.10 -2.68 5.64
CA GLU A 53 8.72 -1.92 6.73
C GLU A 53 8.19 -0.48 6.81
N GLN A 54 8.05 0.20 5.67
CA GLN A 54 7.46 1.54 5.62
C GLN A 54 6.00 1.53 6.06
N ALA A 55 5.21 0.54 5.67
CA ALA A 55 3.81 0.41 6.08
C ALA A 55 3.69 0.23 7.60
N LEU A 56 4.54 -0.59 8.20
CA LEU A 56 4.62 -0.78 9.65
C LEU A 56 5.06 0.50 10.38
N PHE A 57 6.10 1.17 9.86
CA PHE A 57 6.58 2.43 10.40
C PHE A 57 5.49 3.52 10.35
N THR A 58 4.77 3.62 9.23
CA THR A 58 3.66 4.57 9.07
C THR A 58 2.61 4.34 10.14
N ARG A 59 2.22 3.08 10.37
CA ARG A 59 1.21 2.74 11.39
C ARG A 59 1.67 3.02 12.81
N ARG A 60 2.89 2.63 13.16
CA ARG A 60 3.46 2.91 14.50
C ARG A 60 3.48 4.40 14.83
N ARG A 61 3.64 5.25 13.83
CA ARG A 61 3.63 6.72 14.00
C ARG A 61 2.23 7.34 14.04
N THR A 62 1.25 6.75 13.35
CA THR A 62 -0.06 7.37 13.16
C THR A 62 -1.17 6.74 14.00
N ALA A 63 -0.95 5.56 14.55
CA ALA A 63 -1.92 4.86 15.38
C ALA A 63 -1.29 4.46 16.71
N PHE A 64 -1.62 5.17 17.79
CA PHE A 64 -1.04 4.98 19.14
C PHE A 64 -1.19 3.55 19.67
N ARG A 65 -2.26 2.84 19.29
CA ARG A 65 -2.56 1.47 19.73
C ARG A 65 -2.32 0.42 18.64
N PHE A 66 -1.50 0.74 17.62
CA PHE A 66 -1.26 -0.21 16.55
C PHE A 66 -0.54 -1.46 17.05
N THR A 67 -1.09 -2.61 16.76
CA THR A 67 -0.44 -3.91 16.86
C THR A 67 -0.57 -4.65 15.53
N ALA A 68 0.46 -5.38 15.15
CA ALA A 68 0.42 -6.23 13.97
C ALA A 68 -0.28 -7.58 14.22
N THR A 69 -0.65 -7.88 15.47
CA THR A 69 -1.31 -9.13 15.84
C THR A 69 -2.66 -9.27 15.14
N GLY A 70 -2.82 -10.34 14.37
CA GLY A 70 -4.04 -10.60 13.60
C GLY A 70 -4.14 -9.82 12.28
N LEU A 71 -3.12 -9.04 11.92
CA LEU A 71 -3.03 -8.43 10.60
C LEU A 71 -2.72 -9.49 9.55
N ILE A 72 -3.46 -9.48 8.45
CA ILE A 72 -3.23 -10.30 7.28
C ILE A 72 -2.61 -9.43 6.18
N HIS A 73 -1.49 -9.88 5.63
CA HIS A 73 -0.86 -9.28 4.48
C HIS A 73 -1.06 -10.18 3.26
N HIS A 74 -1.87 -9.72 2.34
CA HIS A 74 -2.17 -10.44 1.10
C HIS A 74 -1.32 -9.89 -0.05
N SER A 75 -0.76 -10.79 -0.87
CA SER A 75 -0.01 -10.46 -2.08
C SER A 75 -0.23 -11.53 -3.14
N ASP A 76 0.12 -11.24 -4.37
CA ASP A 76 0.14 -12.25 -5.41
C ASP A 76 1.20 -13.35 -5.15
N ALA A 77 1.20 -14.39 -5.96
CA ALA A 77 2.16 -15.49 -5.89
C ALA A 77 3.52 -15.16 -6.55
N GLY A 78 3.85 -13.89 -6.71
CA GLY A 78 5.12 -13.45 -7.28
C GLY A 78 6.34 -13.92 -6.46
N SER A 79 7.44 -14.23 -7.15
CA SER A 79 8.66 -14.77 -6.51
C SER A 79 9.23 -13.87 -5.39
N GLN A 80 8.96 -12.57 -5.42
CA GLN A 80 9.38 -11.60 -4.40
C GLN A 80 8.62 -11.82 -3.10
N TYR A 81 7.31 -12.06 -3.19
CA TYR A 81 6.41 -12.27 -2.05
C TYR A 81 6.48 -13.69 -1.49
N THR A 82 6.88 -14.67 -2.30
CA THR A 82 7.08 -16.06 -1.86
C THR A 82 8.50 -16.34 -1.37
N SER A 83 9.40 -15.35 -1.40
CA SER A 83 10.77 -15.50 -0.94
C SER A 83 10.83 -15.78 0.56
N LEU A 84 11.82 -16.59 0.99
CA LEU A 84 12.04 -16.90 2.40
C LEU A 84 12.24 -15.61 3.22
N ALA A 85 13.03 -14.67 2.73
CA ALA A 85 13.30 -13.41 3.43
C ALA A 85 12.03 -12.57 3.65
N PHE A 86 11.10 -12.51 2.69
CA PHE A 86 9.84 -11.82 2.86
C PHE A 86 8.91 -12.54 3.87
N THR A 87 8.85 -13.87 3.78
CA THR A 87 8.06 -14.69 4.72
C THR A 87 8.58 -14.54 6.16
N GLU A 88 9.91 -14.51 6.34
CA GLU A 88 10.53 -14.25 7.64
C GLU A 88 10.21 -12.84 8.15
N ALA A 89 10.29 -11.82 7.31
CA ALA A 89 9.93 -10.44 7.68
C ALA A 89 8.48 -10.30 8.14
N LEU A 90 7.53 -11.01 7.51
CA LEU A 90 6.14 -11.08 7.96
C LEU A 90 6.03 -11.75 9.33
N ARG A 91 6.63 -12.93 9.49
CA ARG A 91 6.61 -13.70 10.76
C ARG A 91 7.21 -12.89 11.91
N ASP A 92 8.37 -12.28 11.71
CA ASP A 92 9.08 -11.50 12.74
C ASP A 92 8.30 -10.24 13.13
N SER A 93 7.44 -9.76 12.23
CA SER A 93 6.50 -8.67 12.48
C SER A 93 5.18 -9.12 13.12
N GLY A 94 4.94 -10.41 13.30
CA GLY A 94 3.69 -10.98 13.83
C GLY A 94 2.51 -10.90 12.85
N ILE A 95 2.79 -10.85 11.55
CA ILE A 95 1.81 -10.70 10.47
C ILE A 95 1.56 -12.05 9.82
N ALA A 96 0.29 -12.39 9.60
CA ALA A 96 -0.08 -13.55 8.80
C ALA A 96 0.06 -13.24 7.31
N GLY A 97 0.91 -13.99 6.61
CA GLY A 97 0.99 -13.93 5.14
C GLY A 97 -0.16 -14.71 4.51
N SER A 98 -0.82 -14.11 3.53
CA SER A 98 -1.77 -14.77 2.63
C SER A 98 -1.29 -14.56 1.20
N ILE A 99 -1.06 -15.66 0.50
CA ILE A 99 -0.68 -15.63 -0.92
C ILE A 99 -1.95 -15.97 -1.70
N GLY A 100 -2.32 -15.10 -2.64
CA GLY A 100 -3.51 -15.30 -3.47
C GLY A 100 -3.43 -16.63 -4.21
N SER A 101 -4.36 -17.52 -3.90
CA SER A 101 -4.73 -18.57 -4.84
C SER A 101 -5.48 -17.90 -6.00
N VAL A 102 -5.35 -18.43 -7.20
CA VAL A 102 -6.15 -18.04 -8.38
C VAL A 102 -7.63 -18.06 -7.98
N GLY A 103 -8.21 -16.88 -7.61
CA GLY A 103 -9.61 -16.81 -7.21
C GLY A 103 -10.02 -15.75 -6.18
N ASP A 104 -9.10 -15.09 -5.47
CA ASP A 104 -9.45 -13.98 -4.56
C ASP A 104 -9.63 -12.66 -5.35
N ALA A 105 -10.77 -12.61 -6.03
CA ALA A 105 -11.09 -11.53 -6.99
C ALA A 105 -11.19 -10.13 -6.33
N LEU A 106 -11.51 -10.05 -5.02
CA LEU A 106 -11.71 -8.77 -4.34
C LEU A 106 -10.38 -8.09 -3.97
N ASP A 107 -9.40 -8.85 -3.54
CA ASP A 107 -8.09 -8.32 -3.10
C ASP A 107 -7.25 -7.91 -4.31
N ASN A 108 -7.29 -8.69 -5.39
CA ASN A 108 -6.68 -8.33 -6.67
C ASN A 108 -7.32 -7.07 -7.25
N ALA A 109 -8.67 -6.96 -7.24
CA ALA A 109 -9.39 -5.81 -7.78
C ALA A 109 -9.04 -4.50 -7.05
N LEU A 110 -8.74 -4.55 -5.74
CA LEU A 110 -8.30 -3.37 -5.00
C LEU A 110 -6.93 -2.88 -5.48
N MET A 111 -5.96 -3.80 -5.59
CA MET A 111 -4.62 -3.44 -6.06
C MET A 111 -4.61 -3.04 -7.54
N GLU A 112 -5.37 -3.72 -8.38
CA GLU A 112 -5.58 -3.32 -9.78
C GLU A 112 -6.15 -1.90 -9.88
N SER A 113 -7.14 -1.57 -9.01
CA SER A 113 -7.71 -0.23 -8.95
C SER A 113 -6.67 0.80 -8.50
N ALA A 114 -5.92 0.54 -7.42
CA ALA A 114 -4.91 1.47 -6.90
C ALA A 114 -3.77 1.71 -7.90
N ILE A 115 -3.29 0.64 -8.54
CA ILE A 115 -2.26 0.71 -9.59
C ILE A 115 -2.83 1.40 -10.85
N GLY A 116 -4.07 1.12 -11.23
CA GLY A 116 -4.75 1.79 -12.33
C GLY A 116 -4.84 3.30 -12.12
N LEU A 117 -5.23 3.74 -10.92
CA LEU A 117 -5.24 5.15 -10.55
C LEU A 117 -3.84 5.78 -10.59
N TYR A 118 -2.83 5.09 -10.05
CA TYR A 118 -1.45 5.54 -10.12
C TYR A 118 -0.99 5.74 -11.57
N LYS A 119 -1.31 4.79 -12.45
CA LYS A 119 -1.00 4.88 -13.88
C LYS A 119 -1.70 6.07 -14.53
N THR A 120 -3.02 6.17 -14.42
CA THR A 120 -3.82 7.18 -15.11
C THR A 120 -3.65 8.59 -14.54
N GLU A 121 -3.43 8.72 -13.23
CA GLU A 121 -3.37 10.02 -12.56
C GLU A 121 -1.95 10.58 -12.48
N LEU A 122 -0.91 9.74 -12.49
CA LEU A 122 0.47 10.18 -12.46
C LEU A 122 1.23 9.81 -13.73
N ILE A 123 1.34 8.51 -14.05
CA ILE A 123 2.27 8.04 -15.09
C ILE A 123 1.85 8.55 -16.49
N ASP A 124 0.59 8.37 -16.84
CA ASP A 124 0.07 8.73 -18.17
C ASP A 124 -0.07 10.25 -18.38
N ARG A 125 -0.06 11.02 -17.27
CA ARG A 125 -0.08 12.50 -17.33
C ARG A 125 1.29 13.13 -17.51
N HIS A 126 2.35 12.43 -17.16
CA HIS A 126 3.71 12.86 -17.41
C HIS A 126 4.14 12.48 -18.84
N THR A 127 4.78 13.41 -19.54
CA THR A 127 5.31 13.12 -20.87
C THR A 127 6.40 12.05 -20.80
N THR A 128 7.28 12.15 -19.79
CA THR A 128 8.30 11.15 -19.47
C THR A 128 9.01 11.52 -18.16
N PHE A 129 9.59 10.52 -17.47
CA PHE A 129 10.45 10.72 -16.32
C PHE A 129 11.91 10.57 -16.73
N SER A 130 12.78 11.44 -16.24
CA SER A 130 14.22 11.38 -16.54
C SER A 130 14.89 10.12 -15.93
N GLY A 131 14.36 9.65 -14.79
CA GLY A 131 14.84 8.45 -14.11
C GLY A 131 14.17 8.21 -12.79
N ARG A 132 14.72 7.25 -12.01
CA ARG A 132 14.16 6.81 -10.75
C ARG A 132 13.90 7.94 -9.74
N ALA A 133 14.86 8.86 -9.59
CA ALA A 133 14.76 9.93 -8.57
C ALA A 133 13.58 10.88 -8.82
N GLU A 134 13.31 11.19 -10.09
CA GLU A 134 12.14 11.99 -10.46
C GLU A 134 10.85 11.21 -10.25
N LEU A 135 10.78 9.97 -10.72
CA LEU A 135 9.62 9.11 -10.51
C LEU A 135 9.31 8.92 -9.02
N GLU A 136 10.34 8.75 -8.17
CA GLU A 136 10.18 8.61 -6.72
C GLU A 136 9.61 9.88 -6.09
N ARG A 137 10.09 11.05 -6.47
CA ARG A 137 9.60 12.35 -5.98
C ARG A 137 8.13 12.59 -6.38
N GLU A 138 7.79 12.34 -7.64
CA GLU A 138 6.42 12.51 -8.13
C GLU A 138 5.46 11.47 -7.52
N THR A 139 5.94 10.24 -7.30
CA THR A 139 5.19 9.21 -6.57
C THR A 139 4.92 9.64 -5.13
N ALA A 140 5.89 10.24 -4.43
CA ALA A 140 5.70 10.77 -3.09
C ALA A 140 4.57 11.82 -3.04
N SER A 141 4.58 12.75 -3.97
CA SER A 141 3.56 13.81 -4.10
C SER A 141 2.18 13.22 -4.38
N TRP A 142 2.11 12.25 -5.31
CA TRP A 142 0.87 11.57 -5.66
C TRP A 142 0.32 10.76 -4.48
N VAL A 143 1.13 9.98 -3.77
CA VAL A 143 0.70 9.22 -2.59
C VAL A 143 0.20 10.14 -1.48
N HIS A 144 0.86 11.27 -1.25
CA HIS A 144 0.37 12.26 -0.29
C HIS A 144 -1.02 12.77 -0.69
N TRP A 145 -1.19 13.22 -1.93
CA TRP A 145 -2.47 13.68 -2.44
C TRP A 145 -3.54 12.58 -2.42
N TYR A 146 -3.22 11.36 -2.85
CA TYR A 146 -4.10 10.20 -2.82
C TYR A 146 -4.66 9.94 -1.41
N ASN A 147 -3.79 9.99 -0.40
CA ASN A 147 -4.17 9.70 0.97
C ASN A 147 -4.93 10.83 1.67
N THR A 148 -4.67 12.11 1.31
CA THR A 148 -5.14 13.27 2.08
C THR A 148 -6.16 14.15 1.38
N GLN A 149 -6.30 14.04 0.05
CA GLN A 149 -7.14 14.95 -0.73
C GLN A 149 -8.04 14.22 -1.74
N ARG A 150 -7.55 13.13 -2.33
CA ARG A 150 -8.30 12.38 -3.31
C ARG A 150 -9.55 11.77 -2.71
N LEU A 151 -10.71 12.00 -3.34
CA LEU A 151 -11.98 11.41 -2.92
C LEU A 151 -12.15 10.01 -3.52
N HIS A 152 -12.55 9.04 -2.68
CA HIS A 152 -12.74 7.65 -3.06
C HIS A 152 -14.19 7.21 -2.88
N SER A 153 -14.86 6.84 -3.96
CA SER A 153 -16.27 6.43 -3.94
C SER A 153 -16.52 5.22 -3.02
N ALA A 154 -15.59 4.26 -2.98
CA ALA A 154 -15.68 3.05 -2.16
C ALA A 154 -15.70 3.32 -0.64
N ILE A 155 -15.29 4.50 -0.20
CA ILE A 155 -15.28 4.93 1.21
C ILE A 155 -16.07 6.23 1.43
N GLY A 156 -17.15 6.40 0.67
CA GLY A 156 -18.10 7.51 0.83
C GLY A 156 -17.55 8.86 0.39
N TYR A 157 -16.77 8.90 -0.70
CA TYR A 157 -16.18 10.13 -1.25
C TYR A 157 -15.35 10.91 -0.24
N ARG A 158 -14.49 10.20 0.51
CA ARG A 158 -13.56 10.79 1.48
C ARG A 158 -12.12 10.42 1.13
N PRO A 159 -11.15 11.23 1.56
CA PRO A 159 -9.76 10.83 1.56
C PRO A 159 -9.51 9.68 2.57
N PRO A 160 -8.60 8.74 2.27
CA PRO A 160 -8.28 7.62 3.15
C PRO A 160 -7.93 8.01 4.59
N VAL A 161 -7.14 9.06 4.79
CA VAL A 161 -6.74 9.53 6.13
C VAL A 161 -7.95 10.06 6.92
N GLU A 162 -8.84 10.81 6.28
CA GLU A 162 -10.07 11.31 6.91
C GLU A 162 -10.98 10.15 7.30
N TYR A 163 -11.14 9.17 6.43
CA TYR A 163 -11.98 8.00 6.70
C TYR A 163 -11.48 7.18 7.90
N GLU A 164 -10.16 7.01 8.05
CA GLU A 164 -9.57 6.38 9.24
C GLU A 164 -9.78 7.22 10.51
N HIS A 165 -9.62 8.53 10.45
CA HIS A 165 -9.85 9.40 11.60
C HIS A 165 -11.28 9.28 12.12
N LEU A 166 -12.28 9.26 11.24
CA LEU A 166 -13.67 9.08 11.64
C LEU A 166 -13.92 7.75 12.34
N TYR A 167 -13.32 6.67 11.85
CA TYR A 167 -13.39 5.36 12.50
C TYR A 167 -12.83 5.41 13.92
N HIS A 168 -11.66 5.99 14.11
CA HIS A 168 -11.04 6.08 15.44
C HIS A 168 -11.81 6.96 16.41
N GLN A 169 -12.38 8.08 15.93
CA GLN A 169 -13.24 8.95 16.75
C GLN A 169 -14.49 8.21 17.23
N GLN A 170 -15.16 7.47 16.36
CA GLN A 170 -16.35 6.67 16.71
C GLN A 170 -16.02 5.57 17.71
N THR A 171 -14.87 4.91 17.56
CA THR A 171 -14.43 3.84 18.48
C THR A 171 -14.15 4.39 19.87
N ILE A 172 -13.43 5.52 19.97
CA ILE A 172 -13.15 6.18 21.26
C ILE A 172 -14.45 6.61 21.94
N SER A 173 -15.39 7.20 21.20
CA SER A 173 -16.68 7.64 21.75
C SER A 173 -17.51 6.47 22.28
N ALA A 174 -17.44 5.30 21.64
CA ALA A 174 -18.14 4.10 22.08
C ALA A 174 -17.49 3.41 23.29
N GLU A 175 -16.18 3.60 23.52
CA GLU A 175 -15.49 3.07 24.72
C GLU A 175 -15.74 3.93 25.98
N VAL A 176 -16.18 5.17 25.81
CA VAL A 176 -16.39 6.14 26.91
C VAL A 176 -17.88 6.23 27.33
N ALA A 177 -18.79 5.72 26.50
CA ALA A 177 -20.25 5.69 26.77
C ALA A 177 -20.67 4.43 27.50
#